data_ecef2b285d7522855ecb48cf956fdae0
#
_entry.id   ecef2b285d7522855ecb48cf956fdae0
#
_cell.length_a   1.000
_cell.length_b   1.000
_cell.length_c   1.000
_cell.angle_alpha   90.00
_cell.angle_beta   90.00
_cell.angle_gamma   90.00
#
_symmetry.space_group_name_H-M   'P 1'
#
loop_
_entity.id
_entity.type
_entity.pdbx_description
1 polymer ?
#
loop_
_entity_poly.entity_id
_entity_poly.type
_entity_poly.pdbx_seq_one_letter_code
_entity_poly.pdbx_strand_id
1 'polypeptide(L)'
;MRDGREVLTDQVFSQADLHAIYGGVVPEIASRSHVEVISQLADRALQVTGLSRGDIDAVAVTCAPGLIGALLVGVNFAKSAALALGVPLIPVHHVRGHIAANYIAYPELKPPFVCLAISGGNTLICDVRDYTDLRILGATRDDAAGECFDKTARVLGLPYPGGKPIDDLSKTGDDRKYKLPIGHVDGCPYDMSFSGLKLSLIHISEPTRLLSIS
;
A
#
# COMPACT_ATOMS: atom_id res chain seq x y z
N MET A 1 11.14 -4.60 16.16
CA MET A 1 11.10 -5.97 15.59
C MET A 1 12.34 -6.72 16.07
N ARG A 2 12.21 -7.97 16.44
CA ARG A 2 13.31 -8.84 16.89
C ARG A 2 13.43 -10.03 15.94
N ASP A 3 14.66 -10.42 15.62
CA ASP A 3 15.02 -11.60 14.81
C ASP A 3 14.26 -11.68 13.45
N GLY A 4 13.92 -10.54 12.87
CA GLY A 4 13.30 -10.42 11.57
C GLY A 4 11.82 -10.80 11.48
N ARG A 5 11.22 -11.35 12.55
CA ARG A 5 9.82 -11.83 12.53
C ARG A 5 8.98 -11.38 13.72
N GLU A 6 9.54 -11.24 14.90
CA GLU A 6 8.81 -10.84 16.09
C GLU A 6 8.55 -9.32 16.09
N VAL A 7 7.30 -8.92 15.99
CA VAL A 7 6.88 -7.51 16.11
C VAL A 7 6.70 -7.18 17.59
N LEU A 8 7.62 -6.39 18.15
CA LEU A 8 7.56 -5.99 19.57
C LEU A 8 6.54 -4.87 19.80
N THR A 9 6.39 -3.99 18.82
CA THR A 9 5.40 -2.91 18.84
C THR A 9 5.09 -2.46 17.42
N ASP A 10 3.87 -2.00 17.21
CA ASP A 10 3.40 -1.35 15.99
C ASP A 10 2.74 -0.01 16.39
N GLN A 11 3.37 1.10 16.02
CA GLN A 11 2.90 2.44 16.33
C GLN A 11 2.45 3.13 15.05
N VAL A 12 1.14 3.34 14.93
CA VAL A 12 0.52 3.94 13.76
C VAL A 12 -0.14 5.26 14.12
N PHE A 13 0.14 6.31 13.35
CA PHE A 13 -0.64 7.53 13.30
C PHE A 13 -1.39 7.59 11.97
N SER A 14 -2.66 7.20 12.00
CA SER A 14 -3.48 7.19 10.78
C SER A 14 -3.83 8.59 10.32
N GLN A 15 -3.67 8.85 9.03
CA GLN A 15 -4.10 10.09 8.37
C GLN A 15 -5.34 9.85 7.48
N ALA A 16 -6.00 8.70 7.61
CA ALA A 16 -7.12 8.31 6.75
C ALA A 16 -8.26 9.35 6.79
N ASP A 17 -8.65 9.79 7.98
CA ASP A 17 -9.72 10.79 8.17
C ASP A 17 -9.35 12.14 7.57
N LEU A 18 -8.08 12.55 7.71
CA LEU A 18 -7.58 13.79 7.14
C LEU A 18 -7.64 13.77 5.61
N HIS A 19 -7.30 12.65 5.00
CA HIS A 19 -7.29 12.49 3.55
C HIS A 19 -8.66 12.16 2.97
N ALA A 20 -9.58 11.60 3.76
CA ALA A 20 -10.95 11.29 3.33
C ALA A 20 -11.70 12.54 2.83
N ILE A 21 -11.46 13.69 3.45
CA ILE A 21 -12.04 14.99 3.07
C ILE A 21 -11.70 15.35 1.60
N TYR A 22 -10.52 14.96 1.15
CA TYR A 22 -10.03 15.22 -0.21
C TYR A 22 -10.33 14.07 -1.19
N GLY A 23 -10.92 12.98 -0.68
CA GLY A 23 -11.20 11.77 -1.47
C GLY A 23 -9.96 11.00 -1.91
N GLY A 24 -8.84 11.14 -1.19
CA GLY A 24 -7.57 10.47 -1.45
C GLY A 24 -6.38 11.19 -0.85
N VAL A 25 -5.20 10.58 -0.92
CA VAL A 25 -3.98 11.13 -0.31
C VAL A 25 -3.53 12.41 -1.01
N VAL A 26 -3.33 13.49 -0.22
CA VAL A 26 -2.69 14.74 -0.67
C VAL A 26 -1.22 14.70 -0.23
N PRO A 27 -0.25 14.60 -1.16
CA PRO A 27 1.15 14.32 -0.84
C PRO A 27 1.80 15.33 0.11
N GLU A 28 1.50 16.62 -0.06
CA GLU A 28 2.05 17.68 0.79
C GLU A 28 1.52 17.60 2.22
N ILE A 29 0.22 17.39 2.40
CA ILE A 29 -0.41 17.23 3.71
C ILE A 29 0.17 16.01 4.41
N ALA A 30 0.29 14.88 3.69
CA ALA A 30 0.89 13.67 4.23
C ALA A 30 2.31 13.90 4.74
N SER A 31 3.15 14.59 3.95
CA SER A 31 4.54 14.86 4.31
C SER A 31 4.66 15.74 5.55
N ARG A 32 3.86 16.81 5.65
CA ARG A 32 3.83 17.70 6.81
C ARG A 32 3.43 16.95 8.08
N SER A 33 2.37 16.16 8.01
CA SER A 33 1.90 15.37 9.15
C SER A 33 2.94 14.33 9.60
N HIS A 34 3.69 13.72 8.68
CA HIS A 34 4.80 12.82 9.04
C HIS A 34 5.90 13.54 9.82
N VAL A 35 6.27 14.76 9.44
CA VAL A 35 7.29 15.54 10.17
C VAL A 35 6.87 15.78 11.62
N GLU A 36 5.59 16.07 11.84
CA GLU A 36 5.07 16.40 13.17
C GLU A 36 5.08 15.21 14.14
N VAL A 37 4.91 13.98 13.62
CA VAL A 37 4.65 12.83 14.49
C VAL A 37 5.79 11.80 14.55
N ILE A 38 6.73 11.78 13.59
CA ILE A 38 7.70 10.69 13.45
C ILE A 38 8.57 10.48 14.70
N SER A 39 9.05 11.55 15.32
CA SER A 39 9.87 11.46 16.53
C SER A 39 9.06 10.97 17.72
N GLN A 40 7.81 11.43 17.85
CA GLN A 40 6.92 11.00 18.92
C GLN A 40 6.56 9.52 18.81
N LEU A 41 6.34 9.01 17.58
CA LEU A 41 6.09 7.59 17.34
C LEU A 41 7.31 6.73 17.67
N ALA A 42 8.51 7.19 17.34
CA ALA A 42 9.75 6.50 17.68
C ALA A 42 9.97 6.42 19.21
N ASP A 43 9.80 7.54 19.91
CA ASP A 43 9.90 7.56 21.37
C ASP A 43 8.82 6.70 22.03
N ARG A 44 7.59 6.74 21.50
CA ARG A 44 6.49 5.88 21.97
C ARG A 44 6.79 4.40 21.80
N ALA A 45 7.38 4.01 20.67
CA ALA A 45 7.78 2.63 20.42
C ALA A 45 8.78 2.11 21.47
N LEU A 46 9.77 2.90 21.83
CA LEU A 46 10.73 2.56 22.89
C LEU A 46 10.05 2.47 24.25
N GLN A 47 9.20 3.44 24.58
CA GLN A 47 8.46 3.45 25.85
C GLN A 47 7.58 2.20 26.04
N VAL A 48 6.80 1.82 25.01
CA VAL A 48 5.87 0.69 25.08
C VAL A 48 6.62 -0.63 25.20
N THR A 49 7.79 -0.75 24.57
CA THR A 49 8.61 -1.98 24.63
C THR A 49 9.51 -2.05 25.85
N GLY A 50 9.69 -0.94 26.56
CA GLY A 50 10.67 -0.85 27.65
C GLY A 50 12.12 -0.90 27.19
N LEU A 51 12.37 -0.80 25.87
CA LEU A 51 13.71 -0.80 25.29
C LEU A 51 14.35 0.60 25.39
N SER A 52 15.66 0.59 25.56
CA SER A 52 16.50 1.78 25.48
C SER A 52 17.02 1.99 24.05
N ARG A 53 17.58 3.15 23.79
CA ARG A 53 18.26 3.43 22.51
C ARG A 53 19.47 2.52 22.26
N GLY A 54 20.11 2.03 23.33
CA GLY A 54 21.25 1.12 23.25
C GLY A 54 20.88 -0.32 22.86
N ASP A 55 19.58 -0.65 22.89
CA ASP A 55 19.09 -1.98 22.50
C ASP A 55 18.72 -2.06 21.00
N ILE A 56 18.99 -1.00 20.25
CA ILE A 56 18.70 -0.92 18.80
C ILE A 56 19.96 -1.30 18.01
N ASP A 57 19.89 -2.37 17.23
CA ASP A 57 20.98 -2.89 16.42
C ASP A 57 21.00 -2.32 14.99
N ALA A 58 19.87 -1.86 14.47
CA ALA A 58 19.75 -1.29 13.14
C ALA A 58 18.50 -0.41 13.01
N VAL A 59 18.53 0.52 12.06
CA VAL A 59 17.36 1.31 11.65
C VAL A 59 17.00 0.94 10.23
N ALA A 60 15.76 0.49 10.00
CA ALA A 60 15.25 0.19 8.66
C ALA A 60 14.24 1.27 8.23
N VAL A 61 14.26 1.64 6.95
CA VAL A 61 13.36 2.67 6.42
C VAL A 61 12.97 2.38 4.98
N THR A 62 11.71 2.59 4.66
CA THR A 62 11.24 2.55 3.26
C THR A 62 11.83 3.73 2.48
N CYS A 63 12.55 3.43 1.39
CA CYS A 63 13.24 4.44 0.57
C CYS A 63 12.65 4.60 -0.85
N ALA A 64 11.93 3.59 -1.36
CA ALA A 64 11.30 3.58 -2.69
C ALA A 64 10.39 2.36 -2.85
N PRO A 65 9.42 2.40 -3.80
CA PRO A 65 8.74 3.58 -4.34
C PRO A 65 7.79 4.20 -3.32
N GLY A 66 7.28 5.41 -3.62
CA GLY A 66 6.30 6.11 -2.80
C GLY A 66 6.30 7.62 -3.04
N LEU A 67 5.48 8.34 -2.30
CA LEU A 67 5.40 9.79 -2.36
C LEU A 67 6.71 10.40 -1.85
N ILE A 68 7.41 11.12 -2.73
CA ILE A 68 8.77 11.61 -2.47
C ILE A 68 8.90 12.42 -1.18
N GLY A 69 7.93 13.32 -0.90
CA GLY A 69 7.95 14.12 0.33
C GLY A 69 7.85 13.26 1.59
N ALA A 70 6.93 12.29 1.62
CA ALA A 70 6.76 11.36 2.73
C ALA A 70 8.01 10.46 2.92
N LEU A 71 8.56 9.95 1.82
CA LEU A 71 9.79 9.15 1.86
C LEU A 71 10.98 9.94 2.40
N LEU A 72 11.14 11.21 1.98
CA LEU A 72 12.23 12.07 2.45
C LEU A 72 12.15 12.32 3.97
N VAL A 73 10.96 12.49 4.53
CA VAL A 73 10.78 12.61 5.99
C VAL A 73 11.32 11.37 6.70
N GLY A 74 10.84 10.18 6.30
CA GLY A 74 11.27 8.91 6.90
C GLY A 74 12.77 8.66 6.74
N VAL A 75 13.29 8.84 5.52
CA VAL A 75 14.71 8.61 5.21
C VAL A 75 15.64 9.55 5.98
N ASN A 76 15.31 10.86 6.07
CA ASN A 76 16.14 11.80 6.83
C ASN A 76 16.10 11.50 8.33
N PHE A 77 14.93 11.20 8.89
CA PHE A 77 14.80 10.79 10.27
C PHE A 77 15.64 9.52 10.55
N ALA A 78 15.49 8.49 9.72
CA ALA A 78 16.21 7.22 9.87
C ALA A 78 17.73 7.37 9.75
N LYS A 79 18.21 8.21 8.79
CA LYS A 79 19.65 8.54 8.67
C LYS A 79 20.19 9.19 9.94
N SER A 80 19.46 10.18 10.45
CA SER A 80 19.86 10.89 11.66
C SER A 80 19.86 9.98 12.88
N ALA A 81 18.84 9.12 13.02
CA ALA A 81 18.74 8.15 14.11
C ALA A 81 19.86 7.10 14.03
N ALA A 82 20.09 6.51 12.86
CA ALA A 82 21.16 5.52 12.66
C ALA A 82 22.55 6.11 12.96
N LEU A 83 22.82 7.35 12.50
CA LEU A 83 24.05 8.05 12.80
C LEU A 83 24.22 8.32 14.31
N ALA A 84 23.17 8.81 14.98
CA ALA A 84 23.22 9.13 16.41
C ALA A 84 23.38 7.89 17.29
N LEU A 85 22.81 6.75 16.85
CA LEU A 85 22.91 5.46 17.56
C LEU A 85 24.18 4.69 17.20
N GLY A 86 24.90 5.04 16.13
CA GLY A 86 26.06 4.31 15.64
C GLY A 86 25.73 2.94 15.04
N VAL A 87 24.52 2.78 14.48
CA VAL A 87 24.02 1.50 13.96
C VAL A 87 23.78 1.54 12.43
N PRO A 88 23.75 0.38 11.75
CA PRO A 88 23.46 0.33 10.32
C PRO A 88 22.10 0.89 9.96
N LEU A 89 22.03 1.57 8.79
CA LEU A 89 20.81 1.96 8.13
C LEU A 89 20.48 0.97 7.02
N ILE A 90 19.26 0.39 7.05
CA ILE A 90 18.78 -0.61 6.10
C ILE A 90 17.72 0.03 5.18
N PRO A 91 18.03 0.27 3.89
CA PRO A 91 17.04 0.74 2.94
C PRO A 91 16.08 -0.40 2.54
N VAL A 92 14.79 -0.15 2.63
CA VAL A 92 13.73 -1.12 2.31
C VAL A 92 12.94 -0.66 1.09
N HIS A 93 12.75 -1.56 0.14
CA HIS A 93 11.85 -1.33 -0.98
C HIS A 93 10.40 -1.60 -0.55
N HIS A 94 9.51 -0.64 -0.74
CA HIS A 94 8.11 -0.68 -0.27
C HIS A 94 7.36 -1.97 -0.64
N VAL A 95 7.41 -2.36 -1.91
CA VAL A 95 6.72 -3.58 -2.38
C VAL A 95 7.34 -4.84 -1.77
N ARG A 96 8.68 -4.89 -1.60
CA ARG A 96 9.33 -6.00 -0.89
C ARG A 96 8.91 -6.06 0.57
N GLY A 97 8.66 -4.89 1.20
CA GLY A 97 8.08 -4.81 2.55
C GLY A 97 6.69 -5.44 2.63
N HIS A 98 5.82 -5.17 1.65
CA HIS A 98 4.50 -5.80 1.57
C HIS A 98 4.58 -7.33 1.43
N ILE A 99 5.48 -7.83 0.59
CA ILE A 99 5.70 -9.28 0.44
C ILE A 99 6.24 -9.88 1.73
N ALA A 100 7.23 -9.21 2.35
CA ALA A 100 7.86 -9.67 3.59
C ALA A 100 6.89 -9.69 4.80
N ALA A 101 5.84 -8.88 4.79
CA ALA A 101 4.80 -8.91 5.82
C ALA A 101 4.12 -10.28 5.95
N ASN A 102 4.08 -11.08 4.88
CA ASN A 102 3.58 -12.45 4.95
C ASN A 102 4.42 -13.34 5.88
N TYR A 103 5.72 -13.11 6.01
CA TYR A 103 6.57 -13.87 6.94
C TYR A 103 6.28 -13.57 8.41
N ILE A 104 5.65 -12.43 8.71
CA ILE A 104 5.17 -12.08 10.05
C ILE A 104 3.84 -12.77 10.30
N ALA A 105 2.90 -12.71 9.35
CA ALA A 105 1.58 -13.32 9.46
C ALA A 105 1.64 -14.86 9.44
N TYR A 106 2.59 -15.42 8.68
CA TYR A 106 2.78 -16.86 8.48
C TYR A 106 4.25 -17.22 8.75
N PRO A 107 4.64 -17.44 10.02
CA PRO A 107 6.03 -17.71 10.42
C PRO A 107 6.67 -18.94 9.74
N GLU A 108 5.85 -19.90 9.33
CA GLU A 108 6.28 -21.12 8.62
C GLU A 108 6.52 -20.89 7.11
N LEU A 109 6.05 -19.77 6.56
CA LEU A 109 6.21 -19.47 5.13
C LEU A 109 7.68 -19.30 4.78
N LYS A 110 8.10 -20.01 3.74
CA LYS A 110 9.47 -19.95 3.18
C LYS A 110 9.39 -19.88 1.66
N PRO A 111 10.35 -19.21 1.01
CA PRO A 111 10.49 -19.31 -0.44
C PRO A 111 10.79 -20.77 -0.88
N PRO A 112 10.46 -21.16 -2.15
CA PRO A 112 9.83 -20.32 -3.16
C PRO A 112 8.31 -20.30 -3.08
N PHE A 113 7.68 -19.19 -3.51
CA PHE A 113 6.24 -19.04 -3.69
C PHE A 113 5.89 -17.90 -4.67
N VAL A 114 4.65 -17.91 -5.17
CA VAL A 114 4.13 -16.79 -5.96
C VAL A 114 3.32 -15.87 -5.05
N CYS A 115 3.56 -14.57 -5.16
CA CYS A 115 2.86 -13.55 -4.38
C CYS A 115 2.11 -12.58 -5.31
N LEU A 116 0.83 -12.38 -5.06
CA LEU A 116 0.04 -11.30 -5.64
C LEU A 116 0.02 -10.12 -4.65
N ALA A 117 0.76 -9.07 -4.96
CA ALA A 117 0.81 -7.84 -4.16
C ALA A 117 -0.20 -6.83 -4.72
N ILE A 118 -1.24 -6.50 -3.94
CA ILE A 118 -2.29 -5.54 -4.29
C ILE A 118 -2.31 -4.42 -3.28
N SER A 119 -2.24 -3.17 -3.77
CA SER A 119 -2.37 -1.98 -2.94
C SER A 119 -3.03 -0.84 -3.73
N GLY A 120 -3.17 0.33 -3.10
CA GLY A 120 -3.67 1.54 -3.77
C GLY A 120 -2.77 2.05 -4.91
N GLY A 121 -1.47 1.77 -4.85
CA GLY A 121 -0.51 2.26 -5.86
C GLY A 121 0.20 1.16 -6.66
N ASN A 122 0.05 -0.11 -6.29
CA ASN A 122 0.76 -1.21 -6.93
C ASN A 122 -0.12 -2.45 -7.06
N THR A 123 -0.02 -3.12 -8.21
CA THR A 123 -0.60 -4.45 -8.42
C THR A 123 0.40 -5.27 -9.23
N LEU A 124 0.98 -6.28 -8.58
CA LEU A 124 2.11 -7.06 -9.11
C LEU A 124 1.93 -8.55 -8.83
N ILE A 125 2.33 -9.38 -9.76
CA ILE A 125 2.54 -10.82 -9.56
C ILE A 125 4.05 -11.04 -9.46
N CYS A 126 4.50 -11.63 -8.35
CA CYS A 126 5.92 -11.81 -8.05
C CYS A 126 6.24 -13.29 -7.83
N ASP A 127 7.30 -13.77 -8.48
CA ASP A 127 7.97 -15.03 -8.16
C ASP A 127 9.02 -14.77 -7.07
N VAL A 128 8.75 -15.22 -5.87
CA VAL A 128 9.64 -15.07 -4.70
C VAL A 128 10.46 -16.35 -4.60
N ARG A 129 11.68 -16.31 -5.12
CA ARG A 129 12.59 -17.47 -5.20
C ARG A 129 13.38 -17.67 -3.92
N ASP A 130 13.73 -16.54 -3.29
CA ASP A 130 14.43 -16.50 -2.00
C ASP A 130 14.04 -15.22 -1.26
N TYR A 131 14.43 -15.06 -0.03
CA TYR A 131 14.15 -13.86 0.81
C TYR A 131 14.66 -12.56 0.16
N THR A 132 15.72 -12.65 -0.64
CA THR A 132 16.32 -11.51 -1.34
C THR A 132 16.15 -11.55 -2.85
N ASP A 133 15.78 -12.71 -3.43
CA ASP A 133 15.56 -12.89 -4.87
C ASP A 133 14.07 -12.88 -5.21
N LEU A 134 13.65 -11.82 -5.88
CA LEU A 134 12.27 -11.59 -6.31
C LEU A 134 12.26 -11.16 -7.77
N ARG A 135 11.44 -11.86 -8.57
CA ARG A 135 11.20 -11.54 -9.97
C ARG A 135 9.74 -11.12 -10.17
N ILE A 136 9.52 -9.99 -10.82
CA ILE A 136 8.18 -9.56 -11.25
C ILE A 136 7.81 -10.39 -12.49
N LEU A 137 6.70 -11.11 -12.41
CA LEU A 137 6.12 -11.88 -13.52
C LEU A 137 5.14 -11.05 -14.32
N GLY A 138 4.37 -10.19 -13.67
CA GLY A 138 3.41 -9.30 -14.28
C GLY A 138 3.07 -8.12 -13.38
N ALA A 139 2.55 -7.06 -13.98
CA ALA A 139 2.15 -5.84 -13.30
C ALA A 139 0.91 -5.23 -13.95
N THR A 140 0.24 -4.34 -13.23
CA THR A 140 -0.74 -3.49 -13.89
C THR A 140 -0.08 -2.53 -14.87
N ARG A 141 -0.72 -2.30 -16.01
CA ARG A 141 -0.25 -1.38 -17.06
C ARG A 141 -0.88 0.01 -16.96
N ASP A 142 -1.84 0.14 -16.06
CA ASP A 142 -2.57 1.38 -15.84
C ASP A 142 -2.89 1.55 -14.34
N ASP A 143 -4.15 1.76 -13.95
CA ASP A 143 -4.55 1.89 -12.56
C ASP A 143 -4.17 0.63 -11.75
N ALA A 144 -3.74 0.80 -10.51
CA ALA A 144 -3.66 -0.31 -9.57
C ALA A 144 -5.07 -0.79 -9.19
N ALA A 145 -5.21 -2.05 -8.80
CA ALA A 145 -6.50 -2.60 -8.40
C ALA A 145 -7.12 -1.83 -7.21
N GLY A 146 -6.32 -1.48 -6.19
CA GLY A 146 -6.79 -0.67 -5.07
C GLY A 146 -7.25 0.72 -5.50
N GLU A 147 -6.54 1.37 -6.41
CA GLU A 147 -6.93 2.66 -6.98
C GLU A 147 -8.25 2.55 -7.77
N CYS A 148 -8.43 1.45 -8.52
CA CYS A 148 -9.69 1.16 -9.21
C CYS A 148 -10.85 1.02 -8.22
N PHE A 149 -10.64 0.31 -7.11
CA PHE A 149 -11.63 0.22 -6.03
C PHE A 149 -11.96 1.57 -5.41
N ASP A 150 -10.98 2.40 -5.10
CA ASP A 150 -11.18 3.72 -4.51
C ASP A 150 -11.98 4.65 -5.45
N LYS A 151 -11.64 4.63 -6.74
CA LYS A 151 -12.36 5.41 -7.77
C LYS A 151 -13.79 4.92 -7.96
N THR A 152 -14.00 3.59 -7.96
CA THR A 152 -15.32 2.98 -8.05
C THR A 152 -16.18 3.31 -6.83
N ALA A 153 -15.62 3.19 -5.63
CA ALA A 153 -16.30 3.53 -4.38
C ALA A 153 -16.78 4.98 -4.39
N ARG A 154 -15.95 5.90 -4.85
CA ARG A 154 -16.33 7.32 -4.99
C ARG A 154 -17.53 7.52 -5.91
N VAL A 155 -17.58 6.83 -7.06
CA VAL A 155 -18.71 6.90 -8.00
C VAL A 155 -20.00 6.36 -7.36
N LEU A 156 -19.87 5.32 -6.54
CA LEU A 156 -20.99 4.69 -5.82
C LEU A 156 -21.39 5.44 -4.53
N GLY A 157 -20.70 6.54 -4.18
CA GLY A 157 -20.97 7.28 -2.95
C GLY A 157 -20.53 6.57 -1.68
N LEU A 158 -19.59 5.62 -1.78
CA LEU A 158 -19.05 4.86 -0.66
C LEU A 158 -17.87 5.58 0.01
N PRO A 159 -17.57 5.27 1.29
CA PRO A 159 -16.44 5.87 2.01
C PRO A 159 -15.08 5.55 1.39
N TYR A 160 -14.09 6.40 1.67
CA TYR A 160 -12.67 6.14 1.40
C TYR A 160 -11.98 5.59 2.68
N PRO A 161 -11.08 4.58 2.57
CA PRO A 161 -10.68 3.81 1.38
C PRO A 161 -11.77 2.87 0.87
N GLY A 162 -11.91 2.76 -0.47
CA GLY A 162 -13.04 2.11 -1.12
C GLY A 162 -13.01 0.58 -1.16
N GLY A 163 -11.83 -0.04 -1.00
CA GLY A 163 -11.68 -1.49 -1.16
C GLY A 163 -12.58 -2.29 -0.22
N LYS A 164 -12.51 -2.02 1.09
CA LYS A 164 -13.32 -2.76 2.08
C LYS A 164 -14.83 -2.53 1.94
N PRO A 165 -15.36 -1.31 1.78
CA PRO A 165 -16.78 -1.08 1.54
C PRO A 165 -17.33 -1.84 0.32
N ILE A 166 -16.58 -1.89 -0.79
CA ILE A 166 -16.97 -2.64 -1.98
C ILE A 166 -16.96 -4.14 -1.71
N ASP A 167 -15.92 -4.66 -1.04
CA ASP A 167 -15.83 -6.08 -0.66
C ASP A 167 -17.02 -6.49 0.23
N ASP A 168 -17.38 -5.67 1.21
CA ASP A 168 -18.52 -5.96 2.08
C ASP A 168 -19.86 -5.97 1.32
N LEU A 169 -20.06 -5.03 0.38
CA LEU A 169 -21.25 -5.00 -0.47
C LEU A 169 -21.30 -6.17 -1.46
N SER A 170 -20.17 -6.62 -1.96
CA SER A 170 -20.09 -7.72 -2.93
C SER A 170 -20.67 -9.03 -2.38
N LYS A 171 -20.64 -9.23 -1.06
CA LYS A 171 -21.15 -10.43 -0.38
C LYS A 171 -22.67 -10.62 -0.53
N THR A 172 -23.39 -9.52 -0.81
CA THR A 172 -24.84 -9.53 -1.02
C THR A 172 -25.26 -9.13 -2.43
N GLY A 173 -24.28 -8.86 -3.30
CA GLY A 173 -24.49 -8.46 -4.68
C GLY A 173 -24.86 -9.64 -5.60
N ASP A 174 -25.43 -9.31 -6.75
CA ASP A 174 -25.68 -10.25 -7.84
C ASP A 174 -24.64 -10.04 -8.94
N ASP A 175 -23.67 -10.94 -9.04
CA ASP A 175 -22.54 -10.90 -9.99
C ASP A 175 -22.97 -11.15 -11.46
N ARG A 176 -24.23 -11.53 -11.69
CA ARG A 176 -24.79 -11.79 -13.03
C ARG A 176 -25.54 -10.62 -13.62
N LYS A 177 -25.81 -9.58 -12.81
CA LYS A 177 -26.65 -8.44 -13.22
C LYS A 177 -26.00 -7.60 -14.30
N TYR A 178 -24.68 -7.45 -14.27
CA TYR A 178 -23.91 -6.67 -15.24
C TYR A 178 -22.70 -7.47 -15.73
N LYS A 179 -22.46 -7.43 -17.04
CA LYS A 179 -21.26 -8.00 -17.64
C LYS A 179 -20.15 -6.96 -17.68
N LEU A 180 -19.24 -7.03 -16.73
CA LEU A 180 -18.07 -6.14 -16.69
C LEU A 180 -16.94 -6.68 -17.57
N PRO A 181 -16.12 -5.80 -18.18
CA PRO A 181 -14.97 -6.23 -18.97
C PRO A 181 -13.89 -6.81 -18.05
N ILE A 182 -13.25 -7.87 -18.53
CA ILE A 182 -12.01 -8.39 -17.94
C ILE A 182 -10.85 -7.76 -18.68
N GLY A 183 -9.97 -7.07 -17.95
CA GLY A 183 -8.78 -6.46 -18.52
C GLY A 183 -7.86 -7.52 -19.13
N HIS A 184 -7.37 -7.25 -20.34
CA HIS A 184 -6.41 -8.10 -21.03
C HIS A 184 -5.28 -7.22 -21.58
N VAL A 185 -4.05 -7.76 -21.56
CA VAL A 185 -2.87 -7.10 -22.13
C VAL A 185 -2.26 -8.01 -23.17
N ASP A 186 -2.32 -7.58 -24.44
CA ASP A 186 -1.85 -8.39 -25.58
C ASP A 186 -0.36 -8.72 -25.43
N GLY A 187 -0.02 -9.99 -25.64
CA GLY A 187 1.36 -10.48 -25.59
C GLY A 187 1.97 -10.57 -24.18
N CYS A 188 1.23 -10.19 -23.14
CA CYS A 188 1.70 -10.17 -21.75
C CYS A 188 0.70 -10.89 -20.83
N PRO A 189 0.72 -12.23 -20.75
CA PRO A 189 -0.34 -13.03 -20.11
C PRO A 189 -0.46 -12.84 -18.59
N TYR A 190 0.54 -12.28 -17.93
CA TYR A 190 0.54 -12.01 -16.49
C TYR A 190 0.30 -10.55 -16.17
N ASP A 191 0.29 -9.66 -17.16
CA ASP A 191 0.00 -8.26 -16.93
C ASP A 191 -1.51 -8.01 -16.80
N MET A 192 -1.85 -6.95 -16.08
CA MET A 192 -3.23 -6.60 -15.72
C MET A 192 -3.56 -5.19 -16.20
N SER A 193 -4.85 -4.91 -16.41
CA SER A 193 -5.38 -3.58 -16.72
C SER A 193 -6.71 -3.38 -16.00
N PHE A 194 -6.87 -2.28 -15.29
CA PHE A 194 -8.06 -1.96 -14.51
C PHE A 194 -8.79 -0.69 -14.98
N SER A 195 -8.16 0.12 -15.83
CA SER A 195 -8.76 1.37 -16.33
C SER A 195 -10.03 1.13 -17.16
N GLY A 196 -10.06 0.06 -17.96
CA GLY A 196 -11.26 -0.32 -18.73
C GLY A 196 -12.44 -0.70 -17.82
N LEU A 197 -12.16 -1.44 -16.75
CA LEU A 197 -13.16 -1.80 -15.74
C LEU A 197 -13.73 -0.55 -15.06
N LYS A 198 -12.87 0.37 -14.62
CA LYS A 198 -13.26 1.64 -14.03
C LYS A 198 -14.18 2.45 -14.95
N LEU A 199 -13.82 2.61 -16.22
CA LEU A 199 -14.64 3.34 -17.19
C LEU A 199 -15.99 2.68 -17.43
N SER A 200 -16.05 1.36 -17.51
CA SER A 200 -17.29 0.61 -17.63
C SER A 200 -18.24 0.83 -16.46
N LEU A 201 -17.69 0.82 -15.24
CA LEU A 201 -18.48 1.08 -14.02
C LEU A 201 -19.03 2.51 -13.97
N ILE A 202 -18.24 3.50 -14.38
CA ILE A 202 -18.70 4.89 -14.47
C ILE A 202 -19.86 5.02 -15.48
N HIS A 203 -19.74 4.40 -16.65
CA HIS A 203 -20.81 4.43 -17.66
C HIS A 203 -22.09 3.72 -17.20
N ILE A 204 -22.00 2.67 -16.41
CA ILE A 204 -23.18 1.97 -15.83
C ILE A 204 -23.86 2.84 -14.76
N SER A 205 -23.10 3.54 -13.95
CA SER A 205 -23.61 4.35 -12.84
C SER A 205 -24.11 5.73 -13.26
N GLU A 206 -23.60 6.31 -14.37
CA GLU A 206 -23.95 7.65 -14.89
C GLU A 206 -24.49 7.62 -16.33
N PRO A 207 -25.46 6.76 -16.70
CA PRO A 207 -25.89 6.63 -18.10
C PRO A 207 -26.58 7.87 -18.67
N THR A 208 -27.00 8.82 -17.81
CA THR A 208 -27.91 9.93 -18.21
C THR A 208 -27.19 11.28 -18.35
N ARG A 209 -25.96 11.45 -17.90
CA ARG A 209 -25.26 12.75 -17.96
C ARG A 209 -24.71 13.12 -19.35
N LEU A 210 -24.51 12.16 -20.23
CA LEU A 210 -23.98 12.39 -21.57
C LEU A 210 -25.02 12.86 -22.62
N LEU A 211 -26.30 12.81 -22.30
CA LEU A 211 -27.39 13.21 -23.22
C LEU A 211 -27.88 14.65 -22.99
N SER A 212 -27.33 15.40 -22.05
CA SER A 212 -27.76 16.77 -21.74
C SER A 212 -26.82 17.87 -22.27
N ILE A 213 -25.87 17.53 -23.14
CA ILE A 213 -24.98 18.48 -23.84
C ILE A 213 -25.24 18.31 -25.34
N SER A 214 -26.38 18.80 -25.80
CA SER A 214 -26.67 19.09 -27.21
C SER A 214 -27.35 20.43 -27.30
#